data_524a1df8210b128f58496a6f22c4157a
#
_entry.id   524a1df8210b128f58496a6f22c4157a
#
_cell.length_a   1.000
_cell.length_b   1.000
_cell.length_c   1.000
_cell.angle_alpha   90.00
_cell.angle_beta   90.00
_cell.angle_gamma   90.00
#
_symmetry.space_group_name_H-M   'P 1'
#
loop_
_entity.id
_entity.type
_entity.pdbx_description
1 polymer ?
#
loop_
_entity_poly.entity_id
_entity_poly.type
_entity_poly.pdbx_seq_one_letter_code
_entity_poly.pdbx_strand_id
1 'polypeptide(L)'
;LYNDSGFALKIFVYNGMEGKLLGMNIILVTILETVQLAITGNEAFQFFVALSAALGNSVTIDNSNQTVRIPLLFVKNQLSYSEFNKFCAQYSSLELWQFYSKIGKINEGGHYFLIPTDKNVSENVKLKLKLQLIAMDMGRSVEELEKNFNAYLSCIVPHYAIVASYNGGGEITKIGHLEKMQRMCRFCGRTERNGVTFRKKAHAISELLGNKAI
;
A
#
# COMPACT_ATOMS: atom_id res chain seq x y z
N LEU A 1 15.06 -3.48 -11.50
CA LEU A 1 15.16 -2.82 -12.81
C LEU A 1 14.63 -1.39 -12.72
N TYR A 2 15.16 -0.62 -11.77
CA TYR A 2 14.89 0.80 -11.64
C TYR A 2 16.01 1.55 -12.34
N ASN A 3 15.68 2.26 -13.39
CA ASN A 3 16.65 3.07 -14.11
C ASN A 3 16.50 4.54 -13.76
N ASP A 4 17.56 5.31 -13.83
CA ASP A 4 17.76 6.71 -13.39
C ASP A 4 16.81 7.78 -13.91
N SER A 5 15.73 7.43 -14.58
CA SER A 5 14.78 8.37 -15.19
C SER A 5 13.35 8.24 -14.67
N GLY A 6 13.20 8.06 -13.37
CA GLY A 6 11.87 7.98 -12.75
C GLY A 6 11.26 6.57 -12.84
N PHE A 7 10.26 6.34 -12.03
CA PHE A 7 9.56 5.07 -11.84
C PHE A 7 8.86 4.59 -13.13
N ALA A 8 9.60 3.91 -14.01
CA ALA A 8 9.06 3.32 -15.22
C ALA A 8 9.53 1.86 -15.37
N LEU A 9 8.62 1.00 -15.77
CA LEU A 9 8.91 -0.37 -16.14
C LEU A 9 9.38 -0.40 -17.60
N LYS A 10 10.57 -0.91 -17.86
CA LYS A 10 11.06 -1.15 -19.20
C LYS A 10 10.93 -2.63 -19.52
N ILE A 11 10.05 -2.96 -20.46
CA ILE A 11 9.81 -4.33 -20.91
C ILE A 11 10.49 -4.49 -22.26
N PHE A 12 11.38 -5.47 -22.39
CA PHE A 12 11.94 -5.88 -23.67
C PHE A 12 10.95 -6.86 -24.32
N VAL A 13 10.47 -6.51 -25.50
CA VAL A 13 9.64 -7.40 -26.31
C VAL A 13 10.55 -8.25 -27.16
N TYR A 14 10.76 -9.50 -26.78
CA TYR A 14 11.48 -10.46 -27.62
C TYR A 14 10.52 -11.02 -28.68
N ASN A 15 10.81 -10.78 -29.96
CA ASN A 15 10.17 -11.50 -31.05
C ASN A 15 10.58 -12.98 -30.98
N GLY A 16 9.66 -13.84 -30.56
CA GLY A 16 9.85 -15.30 -30.64
C GLY A 16 9.69 -16.08 -29.33
N MET A 17 9.45 -15.46 -28.20
CA MET A 17 8.99 -16.20 -27.01
C MET A 17 7.46 -16.21 -26.98
N GLU A 18 6.84 -17.32 -27.36
CA GLU A 18 5.49 -17.71 -26.98
C GLU A 18 5.41 -18.01 -25.46
N GLY A 19 5.94 -17.14 -24.64
CA GLY A 19 5.70 -17.13 -23.21
C GLY A 19 4.31 -16.57 -22.98
N LYS A 20 3.28 -17.41 -22.95
CA LYS A 20 1.95 -17.04 -22.50
C LYS A 20 2.07 -16.50 -21.09
N LEU A 21 1.93 -15.19 -20.91
CA LEU A 21 1.76 -14.58 -19.61
C LEU A 21 0.39 -15.07 -19.09
N LEU A 22 0.40 -16.12 -18.26
CA LEU A 22 -0.82 -16.75 -17.73
C LEU A 22 -1.61 -15.83 -16.80
N GLY A 23 -1.07 -14.68 -16.48
CA GLY A 23 -1.68 -13.65 -15.65
C GLY A 23 -0.66 -12.70 -15.07
N MET A 24 -1.13 -11.59 -14.54
CA MET A 24 -0.32 -10.62 -13.80
C MET A 24 -1.09 -10.09 -12.59
N ASN A 25 -0.37 -9.67 -11.57
CA ASN A 25 -0.92 -8.89 -10.48
C ASN A 25 -0.61 -7.42 -10.72
N ILE A 26 -1.58 -6.54 -10.47
CA ILE A 26 -1.37 -5.10 -10.41
C ILE A 26 -1.53 -4.68 -8.96
N ILE A 27 -0.53 -4.00 -8.42
CA ILE A 27 -0.54 -3.51 -7.06
C ILE A 27 -0.69 -1.99 -7.09
N LEU A 28 -1.78 -1.50 -6.52
CA LEU A 28 -1.98 -0.10 -6.20
C LEU A 28 -1.34 0.18 -4.83
N VAL A 29 -0.37 1.09 -4.80
CA VAL A 29 0.25 1.57 -3.56
C VAL A 29 -0.10 3.04 -3.38
N THR A 30 -0.78 3.35 -2.28
CA THR A 30 -1.04 4.69 -1.79
C THR A 30 -0.31 4.92 -0.47
N ILE A 31 -0.25 6.12 0.03
CA ILE A 31 0.32 6.40 1.37
C ILE A 31 -0.38 5.57 2.46
N LEU A 32 -1.70 5.46 2.39
CA LEU A 32 -2.50 4.83 3.44
C LEU A 32 -2.48 3.29 3.32
N GLU A 33 -2.62 2.77 2.12
CA GLU A 33 -2.91 1.36 1.91
C GLU A 33 -2.34 0.79 0.61
N THR A 34 -2.33 -0.52 0.52
CA THR A 34 -1.92 -1.26 -0.68
C THR A 34 -3.04 -2.24 -1.04
N VAL A 35 -3.46 -2.23 -2.30
CA VAL A 35 -4.49 -3.13 -2.83
C VAL A 35 -3.94 -3.85 -4.05
N GLN A 36 -4.34 -5.11 -4.23
CA GLN A 36 -3.91 -5.94 -5.35
C GLN A 36 -5.09 -6.33 -6.22
N LEU A 37 -4.89 -6.28 -7.53
CA LEU A 37 -5.78 -6.77 -8.56
C LEU A 37 -5.07 -7.91 -9.30
N ALA A 38 -5.66 -9.09 -9.32
CA ALA A 38 -5.17 -10.22 -10.10
C ALA A 38 -5.88 -10.26 -11.45
N ILE A 39 -5.11 -10.34 -12.53
CA ILE A 39 -5.63 -10.46 -13.90
C ILE A 39 -5.12 -11.78 -14.46
N THR A 40 -6.02 -12.61 -14.91
CA THR A 40 -5.73 -13.90 -15.54
C THR A 40 -5.95 -13.83 -17.05
N GLY A 41 -5.15 -14.56 -17.80
CA GLY A 41 -5.29 -14.68 -19.24
C GLY A 41 -4.24 -13.93 -20.06
N ASN A 42 -4.25 -14.20 -21.35
CA ASN A 42 -3.24 -13.71 -22.30
C ASN A 42 -3.33 -12.19 -22.55
N GLU A 43 -4.40 -11.54 -22.15
CA GLU A 43 -4.65 -10.10 -22.36
C GLU A 43 -4.27 -9.24 -21.14
N ALA A 44 -3.65 -9.85 -20.11
CA ALA A 44 -3.31 -9.14 -18.86
C ALA A 44 -2.43 -7.90 -19.11
N PHE A 45 -1.52 -7.99 -20.06
CA PHE A 45 -0.67 -6.85 -20.44
C PHE A 45 -1.47 -5.74 -21.13
N GLN A 46 -2.32 -6.09 -22.10
CA GLN A 46 -3.18 -5.12 -22.79
C GLN A 46 -4.13 -4.44 -21.82
N PHE A 47 -4.67 -5.19 -20.87
CA PHE A 47 -5.49 -4.63 -19.80
C PHE A 47 -4.70 -3.61 -18.95
N PHE A 48 -3.46 -3.92 -18.56
CA PHE A 48 -2.62 -2.99 -17.80
C PHE A 48 -2.30 -1.71 -18.59
N VAL A 49 -2.06 -1.83 -19.90
CA VAL A 49 -1.87 -0.69 -20.80
C VAL A 49 -3.14 0.18 -20.86
N ALA A 50 -4.30 -0.43 -21.02
CA ALA A 50 -5.58 0.26 -21.06
C ALA A 50 -5.91 0.93 -19.71
N LEU A 51 -5.65 0.26 -18.59
CA LEU A 51 -5.80 0.80 -17.25
C LEU A 51 -4.87 2.02 -17.04
N SER A 52 -3.61 1.92 -17.47
CA SER A 52 -2.65 3.03 -17.36
C SER A 52 -3.09 4.25 -18.17
N ALA A 53 -3.63 4.02 -19.38
CA ALA A 53 -4.19 5.07 -20.22
C ALA A 53 -5.42 5.73 -19.57
N ALA A 54 -6.33 4.94 -19.02
CA ALA A 54 -7.51 5.45 -18.31
C ALA A 54 -7.14 6.30 -17.08
N LEU A 55 -6.00 6.03 -16.48
CA LEU A 55 -5.45 6.79 -15.35
C LEU A 55 -4.55 7.97 -15.77
N GLY A 56 -4.50 8.27 -17.08
CA GLY A 56 -3.84 9.47 -17.61
C GLY A 56 -2.35 9.32 -17.93
N ASN A 57 -1.80 8.11 -17.87
CA ASN A 57 -0.42 7.87 -18.25
C ASN A 57 -0.32 7.24 -19.66
N SER A 58 0.57 7.78 -20.48
CA SER A 58 0.86 7.25 -21.80
C SER A 58 1.96 6.18 -21.75
N VAL A 59 1.67 5.06 -22.38
CA VAL A 59 2.66 4.03 -22.67
C VAL A 59 3.45 4.44 -23.91
N THR A 60 4.77 4.47 -23.81
CA THR A 60 5.64 4.76 -24.97
C THR A 60 6.22 3.47 -25.52
N ILE A 61 6.06 3.27 -26.84
CA ILE A 61 6.63 2.12 -27.54
C ILE A 61 7.83 2.61 -28.35
N ASP A 62 8.99 2.06 -28.05
CA ASP A 62 10.22 2.30 -28.81
C ASP A 62 10.45 1.10 -29.74
N ASN A 63 10.03 1.24 -31.00
CA ASN A 63 10.14 0.19 -31.99
C ASN A 63 11.61 -0.09 -32.37
N SER A 64 12.50 0.89 -32.25
CA SER A 64 13.94 0.73 -32.59
C SER A 64 14.65 -0.19 -31.61
N ASN A 65 14.30 -0.09 -30.34
CA ASN A 65 14.87 -0.89 -29.25
C ASN A 65 13.97 -2.05 -28.82
N GLN A 66 12.83 -2.25 -29.49
CA GLN A 66 11.83 -3.27 -29.12
C GLN A 66 11.47 -3.20 -27.62
N THR A 67 11.28 -1.98 -27.10
CA THR A 67 10.98 -1.77 -25.71
C THR A 67 9.67 -1.00 -25.52
N VAL A 68 8.94 -1.37 -24.47
CA VAL A 68 7.75 -0.67 -24.02
C VAL A 68 8.09 -0.02 -22.68
N ARG A 69 7.87 1.28 -22.56
CA ARG A 69 8.06 2.03 -21.33
C ARG A 69 6.69 2.40 -20.74
N ILE A 70 6.46 1.98 -19.53
CA ILE A 70 5.21 2.22 -18.80
C ILE A 70 5.55 3.00 -17.53
N PRO A 71 5.05 4.21 -17.35
CA PRO A 71 5.16 4.91 -16.06
C PRO A 71 4.47 4.12 -14.97
N LEU A 72 5.10 4.00 -13.81
CA LEU A 72 4.53 3.33 -12.63
C LEU A 72 3.99 4.32 -11.60
N LEU A 73 4.43 5.57 -11.68
CA LEU A 73 3.99 6.67 -10.83
C LEU A 73 2.88 7.44 -11.53
N PHE A 74 1.81 7.67 -10.81
CA PHE A 74 0.61 8.37 -11.27
C PHE A 74 0.31 9.55 -10.36
N VAL A 75 -0.31 10.56 -10.95
CA VAL A 75 -0.83 11.73 -10.23
C VAL A 75 -2.34 11.75 -10.37
N LYS A 76 -3.05 11.83 -9.25
CA LYS A 76 -4.51 11.97 -9.30
C LYS A 76 -4.87 13.35 -9.86
N ASN A 77 -5.69 13.34 -10.90
CA ASN A 77 -6.37 14.52 -11.40
C ASN A 77 -7.82 14.20 -11.75
N GLN A 78 -8.68 15.22 -11.74
CA GLN A 78 -10.12 15.04 -11.93
C GLN A 78 -10.48 14.39 -13.28
N LEU A 79 -9.74 14.71 -14.33
CA LEU A 79 -10.00 14.19 -15.67
C LEU A 79 -9.70 12.68 -15.71
N SER A 80 -8.49 12.27 -15.31
CA SER A 80 -8.11 10.85 -15.32
C SER A 80 -8.97 10.04 -14.36
N TYR A 81 -9.39 10.61 -13.23
CA TYR A 81 -10.28 9.94 -12.30
C TYR A 81 -11.68 9.71 -12.90
N SER A 82 -12.19 10.66 -13.68
CA SER A 82 -13.45 10.50 -14.42
C SER A 82 -13.34 9.43 -15.52
N GLU A 83 -12.25 9.41 -16.28
CA GLU A 83 -12.01 8.36 -17.29
C GLU A 83 -11.85 6.98 -16.65
N PHE A 84 -11.20 6.90 -15.51
CA PHE A 84 -11.09 5.65 -14.75
C PHE A 84 -12.46 5.16 -14.24
N ASN A 85 -13.38 6.04 -13.87
CA ASN A 85 -14.77 5.66 -13.55
C ASN A 85 -15.45 4.94 -14.71
N LYS A 86 -15.33 5.49 -15.94
CA LYS A 86 -15.88 4.86 -17.15
C LYS A 86 -15.23 3.50 -17.41
N PHE A 87 -13.92 3.41 -17.24
CA PHE A 87 -13.18 2.16 -17.36
C PHE A 87 -13.68 1.10 -16.36
N CYS A 88 -13.86 1.45 -15.08
CA CYS A 88 -14.41 0.55 -14.08
C CYS A 88 -15.82 0.05 -14.45
N ALA A 89 -16.67 0.93 -14.97
CA ALA A 89 -18.02 0.57 -15.42
C ALA A 89 -18.00 -0.40 -16.60
N GLN A 90 -17.06 -0.25 -17.53
CA GLN A 90 -16.90 -1.14 -18.68
C GLN A 90 -16.49 -2.56 -18.28
N TYR A 91 -15.57 -2.70 -17.34
CA TYR A 91 -15.05 -4.02 -16.95
C TYR A 91 -15.79 -4.67 -15.78
N SER A 92 -16.62 -3.92 -15.04
CA SER A 92 -17.49 -4.39 -13.95
C SER A 92 -16.83 -5.28 -12.90
N SER A 93 -15.51 -5.09 -12.64
CA SER A 93 -14.74 -5.87 -11.66
C SER A 93 -14.84 -5.22 -10.28
N LEU A 94 -15.10 -6.03 -9.24
CA LEU A 94 -15.13 -5.57 -7.85
C LEU A 94 -13.77 -5.00 -7.42
N GLU A 95 -12.69 -5.63 -7.84
CA GLU A 95 -11.32 -5.22 -7.51
C GLU A 95 -10.97 -3.87 -8.16
N LEU A 96 -11.44 -3.61 -9.38
CA LEU A 96 -11.29 -2.30 -10.02
C LEU A 96 -12.03 -1.21 -9.25
N TRP A 97 -13.24 -1.49 -8.75
CA TRP A 97 -13.98 -0.56 -7.91
C TRP A 97 -13.28 -0.31 -6.56
N GLN A 98 -12.56 -1.30 -6.04
CA GLN A 98 -11.68 -1.06 -4.90
C GLN A 98 -10.56 -0.08 -5.25
N PHE A 99 -9.88 -0.24 -6.40
CA PHE A 99 -8.87 0.72 -6.87
C PHE A 99 -9.45 2.12 -7.00
N TYR A 100 -10.62 2.23 -7.67
CA TYR A 100 -11.33 3.50 -7.81
C TYR A 100 -11.60 4.18 -6.46
N SER A 101 -12.15 3.43 -5.52
CA SER A 101 -12.43 3.91 -4.16
C SER A 101 -11.17 4.38 -3.42
N LYS A 102 -10.04 3.67 -3.59
CA LYS A 102 -8.78 4.03 -2.92
C LYS A 102 -8.12 5.26 -3.54
N ILE A 103 -8.08 5.33 -4.88
CA ILE A 103 -7.61 6.51 -5.60
C ILE A 103 -8.49 7.73 -5.27
N GLY A 104 -9.81 7.51 -5.10
CA GLY A 104 -10.74 8.55 -4.69
C GLY A 104 -10.36 9.28 -3.39
N LYS A 105 -9.72 8.57 -2.45
CA LYS A 105 -9.28 9.13 -1.17
C LYS A 105 -7.98 9.95 -1.23
N ILE A 106 -7.26 9.86 -2.34
CA ILE A 106 -6.05 10.67 -2.56
C ILE A 106 -6.50 12.10 -2.86
N ASN A 107 -5.79 13.08 -2.34
CA ASN A 107 -6.02 14.48 -2.67
C ASN A 107 -5.73 14.77 -4.14
N GLU A 108 -6.34 15.81 -4.70
CA GLU A 108 -6.00 16.28 -6.06
C GLU A 108 -4.52 16.64 -6.13
N GLY A 109 -3.83 16.19 -7.17
CA GLY A 109 -2.37 16.31 -7.30
C GLY A 109 -1.54 15.31 -6.49
N GLY A 110 -2.17 14.48 -5.64
CA GLY A 110 -1.46 13.47 -4.86
C GLY A 110 -1.01 12.28 -5.72
N HIS A 111 0.04 11.62 -5.27
CA HIS A 111 0.74 10.58 -6.01
C HIS A 111 0.34 9.17 -5.56
N TYR A 112 0.45 8.21 -6.47
CA TYR A 112 0.30 6.78 -6.19
C TYR A 112 1.06 5.93 -7.22
N PHE A 113 1.38 4.68 -6.84
CA PHE A 113 2.02 3.73 -7.75
C PHE A 113 1.02 2.67 -8.23
N LEU A 114 1.17 2.28 -9.51
CA LEU A 114 0.62 1.05 -10.06
C LEU A 114 1.76 0.17 -10.55
N ILE A 115 1.90 -0.99 -9.95
CA ILE A 115 3.05 -1.88 -10.19
C ILE A 115 2.54 -3.22 -10.72
N PRO A 116 2.81 -3.53 -12.00
CA PRO A 116 2.58 -4.87 -12.52
C PRO A 116 3.65 -5.82 -11.99
N THR A 117 3.25 -6.99 -11.55
CA THR A 117 4.15 -8.00 -11.00
C THR A 117 3.62 -9.41 -11.22
N ASP A 118 4.52 -10.36 -11.38
CA ASP A 118 4.23 -11.80 -11.42
C ASP A 118 4.30 -12.44 -10.02
N LYS A 119 4.82 -11.72 -9.03
CA LYS A 119 5.06 -12.20 -7.67
C LYS A 119 4.47 -11.27 -6.61
N ASN A 120 4.29 -11.81 -5.43
CA ASN A 120 3.95 -10.98 -4.28
C ASN A 120 5.09 -10.02 -3.95
N VAL A 121 4.76 -8.75 -3.85
CA VAL A 121 5.70 -7.71 -3.42
C VAL A 121 5.86 -7.77 -1.91
N SER A 122 7.12 -7.82 -1.44
CA SER A 122 7.41 -7.88 -0.02
C SER A 122 6.95 -6.61 0.71
N GLU A 123 6.61 -6.72 1.98
CA GLU A 123 6.19 -5.57 2.81
C GLU A 123 7.25 -4.49 2.87
N ASN A 124 8.53 -4.87 2.82
CA ASN A 124 9.64 -3.93 2.81
C ASN A 124 9.66 -3.05 1.55
N VAL A 125 9.36 -3.63 0.39
CA VAL A 125 9.24 -2.87 -0.87
C VAL A 125 8.02 -1.96 -0.84
N LYS A 126 6.88 -2.45 -0.36
CA LYS A 126 5.67 -1.63 -0.18
C LYS A 126 5.91 -0.44 0.74
N LEU A 127 6.63 -0.66 1.85
CA LEU A 127 7.00 0.41 2.78
C LEU A 127 7.89 1.46 2.11
N LYS A 128 8.92 1.05 1.37
CA LYS A 128 9.79 1.97 0.63
C LYS A 128 9.02 2.81 -0.38
N LEU A 129 8.08 2.21 -1.12
CA LEU A 129 7.23 2.94 -2.05
C LEU A 129 6.33 3.96 -1.34
N LYS A 130 5.76 3.60 -0.19
CA LYS A 130 4.98 4.54 0.63
C LYS A 130 5.84 5.71 1.14
N LEU A 131 7.06 5.44 1.59
CA LEU A 131 8.00 6.51 2.00
C LEU A 131 8.32 7.46 0.84
N GLN A 132 8.48 6.94 -0.38
CA GLN A 132 8.67 7.76 -1.57
C GLN A 132 7.45 8.65 -1.85
N LEU A 133 6.23 8.12 -1.76
CA LEU A 133 5.01 8.92 -1.93
C LEU A 133 4.92 10.04 -0.88
N ILE A 134 5.22 9.72 0.38
CA ILE A 134 5.25 10.72 1.46
C ILE A 134 6.29 11.81 1.16
N ALA A 135 7.50 11.40 0.74
CA ALA A 135 8.57 12.33 0.39
C ALA A 135 8.15 13.28 -0.73
N MET A 136 7.52 12.75 -1.79
CA MET A 136 7.02 13.52 -2.92
C MET A 136 5.93 14.51 -2.51
N ASP A 137 4.94 14.05 -1.73
CA ASP A 137 3.85 14.92 -1.26
C ASP A 137 4.33 16.02 -0.30
N MET A 138 5.45 15.78 0.39
CA MET A 138 6.10 16.76 1.26
C MET A 138 7.13 17.65 0.54
N GLY A 139 7.43 17.40 -0.74
CA GLY A 139 8.48 18.07 -1.50
C GLY A 139 9.88 17.86 -0.91
N ARG A 140 10.15 16.68 -0.35
CA ARG A 140 11.41 16.31 0.30
C ARG A 140 12.01 15.06 -0.32
N SER A 141 13.29 14.79 -0.05
CA SER A 141 13.89 13.49 -0.39
C SER A 141 13.56 12.42 0.66
N VAL A 142 13.65 11.15 0.27
CA VAL A 142 13.48 10.03 1.20
C VAL A 142 14.57 10.05 2.26
N GLU A 143 15.79 10.39 1.88
CA GLU A 143 16.96 10.50 2.77
C GLU A 143 16.75 11.58 3.84
N GLU A 144 16.14 12.71 3.48
CA GLU A 144 15.78 13.75 4.46
C GLU A 144 14.73 13.27 5.45
N LEU A 145 13.71 12.54 4.98
CA LEU A 145 12.70 11.95 5.86
C LEU A 145 13.30 10.93 6.81
N GLU A 146 14.14 10.03 6.31
CA GLU A 146 14.82 9.02 7.12
C GLU A 146 15.75 9.68 8.16
N LYS A 147 16.51 10.70 7.76
CA LYS A 147 17.37 11.46 8.67
C LYS A 147 16.57 12.13 9.78
N ASN A 148 15.47 12.80 9.43
CA ASN A 148 14.61 13.46 10.42
C ASN A 148 13.96 12.45 11.37
N PHE A 149 13.50 11.31 10.85
CA PHE A 149 12.91 10.26 11.66
C PHE A 149 13.94 9.63 12.60
N ASN A 150 15.14 9.35 12.10
CA ASN A 150 16.24 8.82 12.93
C ASN A 150 16.68 9.81 13.99
N ALA A 151 16.74 11.11 13.67
CA ALA A 151 17.02 12.16 14.66
C ALA A 151 15.94 12.20 15.75
N TYR A 152 14.66 12.11 15.36
CA TYR A 152 13.55 12.04 16.31
C TYR A 152 13.63 10.78 17.20
N LEU A 153 13.86 9.62 16.60
CA LEU A 153 14.02 8.37 17.35
C LEU A 153 15.21 8.43 18.31
N SER A 154 16.34 9.02 17.91
CA SER A 154 17.51 9.14 18.77
C SER A 154 17.28 9.97 20.04
N CYS A 155 16.30 10.88 19.99
CA CYS A 155 15.88 11.63 21.19
C CYS A 155 14.98 10.81 22.12
N ILE A 156 14.21 9.86 21.58
CA ILE A 156 13.21 9.10 22.35
C ILE A 156 13.76 7.75 22.84
N VAL A 157 14.40 6.98 21.95
CA VAL A 157 14.86 5.61 22.22
C VAL A 157 15.75 5.49 23.48
N PRO A 158 16.67 6.44 23.80
CA PRO A 158 17.47 6.34 25.03
C PRO A 158 16.65 6.38 26.32
N HIS A 159 15.44 6.93 26.28
CA HIS A 159 14.57 7.10 27.44
C HIS A 159 13.47 6.06 27.56
N TYR A 160 13.27 5.23 26.51
CA TYR A 160 12.19 4.25 26.45
C TYR A 160 12.69 2.92 25.91
N ALA A 161 12.38 1.84 26.61
CA ALA A 161 12.59 0.49 26.10
C ALA A 161 11.33 0.02 25.37
N ILE A 162 11.48 -0.52 24.16
CA ILE A 162 10.39 -1.20 23.46
C ILE A 162 10.17 -2.54 24.16
N VAL A 163 9.12 -2.64 24.96
CA VAL A 163 8.77 -3.86 25.70
C VAL A 163 8.09 -4.87 24.76
N ALA A 164 7.27 -4.40 23.82
CA ALA A 164 6.61 -5.23 22.82
C ALA A 164 6.22 -4.38 21.60
N SER A 165 6.20 -5.00 20.42
CA SER A 165 5.67 -4.40 19.21
C SER A 165 4.58 -5.30 18.62
N TYR A 166 3.48 -4.70 18.15
CA TYR A 166 2.35 -5.39 17.56
C TYR A 166 2.06 -4.82 16.19
N ASN A 167 1.81 -5.69 15.23
CA ASN A 167 1.48 -5.28 13.87
C ASN A 167 -0.05 -5.11 13.75
N GLY A 168 -0.52 -3.89 13.54
CA GLY A 168 -1.94 -3.54 13.49
C GLY A 168 -2.71 -4.08 12.27
N GLY A 169 -2.02 -4.66 11.28
CA GLY A 169 -2.63 -5.25 10.07
C GLY A 169 -2.76 -6.78 10.09
N GLY A 170 -2.38 -7.42 11.20
CA GLY A 170 -2.37 -8.89 11.34
C GLY A 170 -3.63 -9.46 12.00
N GLU A 171 -3.52 -10.71 12.44
CA GLU A 171 -4.54 -11.35 13.25
C GLU A 171 -4.75 -10.63 14.58
N ILE A 172 -5.98 -10.71 15.13
CA ILE A 172 -6.32 -10.10 16.42
C ILE A 172 -5.42 -10.66 17.51
N THR A 173 -4.54 -9.82 18.03
CA THR A 173 -3.64 -10.17 19.13
C THR A 173 -4.28 -9.80 20.45
N LYS A 174 -4.46 -10.78 21.33
CA LYS A 174 -4.96 -10.52 22.68
C LYS A 174 -3.80 -10.13 23.59
N ILE A 175 -3.81 -8.89 24.05
CA ILE A 175 -2.83 -8.37 24.99
C ILE A 175 -3.37 -8.53 26.42
N GLY A 176 -2.55 -9.08 27.30
CA GLY A 176 -2.89 -9.31 28.71
C GLY A 176 -3.18 -10.76 29.03
N HIS A 177 -3.53 -11.02 30.27
CA HIS A 177 -3.76 -12.38 30.78
C HIS A 177 -5.07 -12.97 30.25
N LEU A 178 -4.99 -14.14 29.64
CA LEU A 178 -6.17 -14.89 29.16
C LEU A 178 -7.02 -15.38 30.32
N GLU A 179 -6.38 -15.81 31.42
CA GLU A 179 -7.05 -16.27 32.62
C GLU A 179 -7.62 -15.10 33.44
N LYS A 180 -8.90 -15.14 33.74
CA LYS A 180 -9.56 -14.08 34.50
C LYS A 180 -8.92 -13.77 35.85
N MET A 181 -8.51 -14.81 36.54
CA MET A 181 -7.90 -14.70 37.87
C MET A 181 -6.56 -13.93 37.90
N GLN A 182 -5.86 -13.89 36.77
CA GLN A 182 -4.60 -13.18 36.60
C GLN A 182 -4.76 -11.74 36.08
N ARG A 183 -6.00 -11.37 35.71
CA ARG A 183 -6.28 -10.03 35.19
C ARG A 183 -6.24 -9.00 36.31
N MET A 184 -5.49 -7.95 36.04
CA MET A 184 -5.36 -6.81 36.95
C MET A 184 -5.67 -5.52 36.19
N CYS A 185 -6.43 -4.62 36.82
CA CYS A 185 -6.70 -3.33 36.23
C CYS A 185 -5.41 -2.50 36.22
N ARG A 186 -4.97 -2.08 35.04
CA ARG A 186 -3.74 -1.27 34.88
C ARG A 186 -3.83 0.12 35.53
N PHE A 187 -5.02 0.60 35.83
CA PHE A 187 -5.23 1.93 36.39
C PHE A 187 -5.28 1.93 37.93
N CYS A 188 -5.91 0.91 38.53
CA CYS A 188 -6.09 0.85 39.99
C CYS A 188 -5.41 -0.36 40.64
N GLY A 189 -4.74 -1.22 39.87
CA GLY A 189 -4.07 -2.41 40.39
C GLY A 189 -4.98 -3.51 40.95
N ARG A 190 -6.32 -3.35 40.86
CA ARG A 190 -7.28 -4.31 41.43
C ARG A 190 -7.51 -5.48 40.51
N THR A 191 -7.79 -6.62 41.06
CA THR A 191 -8.16 -7.87 40.38
C THR A 191 -9.66 -8.12 40.49
N GLU A 192 -10.18 -9.16 39.82
CA GLU A 192 -11.56 -9.59 39.92
C GLU A 192 -11.95 -9.92 41.39
N ARG A 193 -11.02 -10.46 42.17
CA ARG A 193 -11.21 -10.74 43.61
C ARG A 193 -11.49 -9.46 44.43
N ASN A 194 -10.99 -8.32 43.97
CA ASN A 194 -11.12 -7.04 44.65
C ASN A 194 -12.23 -6.16 44.05
N GLY A 195 -13.23 -6.78 43.39
CA GLY A 195 -14.42 -6.13 42.90
C GLY A 195 -14.35 -5.45 41.55
N VAL A 196 -13.28 -5.67 40.77
CA VAL A 196 -13.17 -5.20 39.37
C VAL A 196 -13.72 -6.25 38.43
N THR A 197 -14.60 -5.85 37.52
CA THR A 197 -15.17 -6.76 36.50
C THR A 197 -14.52 -6.55 35.13
N PHE A 198 -14.00 -7.63 34.53
CA PHE A 198 -13.43 -7.64 33.17
C PHE A 198 -14.44 -8.22 32.18
N ARG A 199 -15.64 -7.62 32.11
CA ARG A 199 -16.76 -8.14 31.30
C ARG A 199 -16.66 -7.80 29.83
N LYS A 200 -16.05 -6.65 29.48
CA LYS A 200 -15.93 -6.19 28.11
C LYS A 200 -14.48 -6.29 27.64
N LYS A 201 -14.29 -6.70 26.39
CA LYS A 201 -13.02 -6.54 25.69
C LYS A 201 -12.81 -5.04 25.44
N ALA A 202 -11.62 -4.55 25.74
CA ALA A 202 -11.21 -3.20 25.39
C ALA A 202 -10.08 -3.28 24.39
N HIS A 203 -10.09 -2.41 23.40
CA HIS A 203 -8.96 -2.26 22.51
C HIS A 203 -7.83 -1.52 23.24
N ALA A 204 -6.59 -2.03 23.12
CA ALA A 204 -5.44 -1.37 23.73
C ALA A 204 -5.16 -0.01 23.07
N ILE A 205 -5.47 0.09 21.79
CA ILE A 205 -5.45 1.34 21.02
C ILE A 205 -6.86 1.53 20.47
N SER A 206 -7.37 2.76 20.55
CA SER A 206 -8.74 3.09 20.13
C SER A 206 -8.98 2.73 18.66
N GLU A 207 -10.17 2.16 18.37
CA GLU A 207 -10.63 1.93 17.00
C GLU A 207 -10.71 3.22 16.18
N LEU A 208 -10.92 4.38 16.82
CA LEU A 208 -10.89 5.70 16.18
C LEU A 208 -9.53 6.02 15.55
N LEU A 209 -8.45 5.38 16.04
CA LEU A 209 -7.10 5.47 15.44
C LEU A 209 -6.88 4.41 14.35
N GLY A 210 -7.93 3.75 13.88
CA GLY A 210 -7.88 2.78 12.79
C GLY A 210 -7.48 1.37 13.21
N ASN A 211 -7.30 1.12 14.52
CA ASN A 211 -6.93 -0.20 15.01
C ASN A 211 -8.16 -1.07 15.24
N LYS A 212 -8.32 -2.11 14.42
CA LYS A 212 -9.36 -3.14 14.56
C LYS A 212 -8.83 -4.50 15.01
N ALA A 213 -7.51 -4.65 15.15
CA ALA A 213 -6.83 -5.94 15.35
C ALA A 213 -6.19 -6.13 16.73
N ILE A 214 -6.20 -5.13 17.63
CA ILE A 214 -5.60 -5.24 18.97
C ILE A 214 -6.62 -4.92 20.06
#